data_747aa55141b39e1b033b357c51e69dad
#
_entry.id   747aa55141b39e1b033b357c51e69dad
#
_cell.length_a   1.000
_cell.length_b   1.000
_cell.length_c   1.000
_cell.angle_alpha   90.00
_cell.angle_beta   90.00
_cell.angle_gamma   90.00
#
_symmetry.space_group_name_H-M   'P 1'
#
loop_
_entity.id
_entity.type
_entity.pdbx_description
1 polymer ?
#
loop_
_entity_poly.entity_id
_entity_poly.type
_entity_poly.pdbx_seq_one_letter_code
_entity_poly.pdbx_strand_id
1 'polypeptide(L)'
;MIPQLGQFKCKDLRCPSCGSGVRRYEEKETDVAVAAKLLELVVTGACDTAMIVSGETDLIPAIRTARRLRPDKKLCVAFPHGRANDAFRGEVHVCFKIRATQYARFQLPDPVVLPDGQTITKPASW
;
A
#
# COMPACT_ATOMS: atom_id res chain seq x y z
N MET A 1 12.98 -10.92 0.53
CA MET A 1 11.60 -10.44 0.77
C MET A 1 10.69 -11.15 -0.24
N ILE A 2 9.63 -11.81 0.21
CA ILE A 2 8.67 -12.46 -0.70
C ILE A 2 7.54 -11.46 -0.92
N PRO A 3 7.30 -10.98 -2.16
CA PRO A 3 6.20 -10.08 -2.44
C PRO A 3 4.86 -10.81 -2.27
N GLN A 4 3.93 -10.18 -1.57
CA GLN A 4 2.53 -10.58 -1.54
C GLN A 4 1.77 -9.76 -2.58
N LEU A 5 1.23 -10.43 -3.58
CA LEU A 5 0.50 -9.78 -4.66
C LEU A 5 -0.99 -9.76 -4.35
N GLY A 6 -1.63 -8.63 -4.58
CA GLY A 6 -3.09 -8.51 -4.62
C GLY A 6 -3.66 -9.21 -5.85
N GLN A 7 -4.98 -9.34 -5.90
CA GLN A 7 -5.70 -9.93 -7.03
C GLN A 7 -6.54 -8.88 -7.74
N PHE A 8 -6.54 -8.91 -9.07
CA PHE A 8 -7.47 -8.12 -9.86
C PHE A 8 -8.67 -8.99 -10.27
N LYS A 9 -9.88 -8.61 -9.82
CA LYS A 9 -11.12 -9.25 -10.24
C LYS A 9 -11.81 -8.40 -11.30
N CYS A 10 -12.13 -9.04 -12.43
CA CYS A 10 -12.92 -8.42 -13.48
C CYS A 10 -14.39 -8.33 -13.03
N LYS A 11 -15.00 -7.15 -13.18
CA LYS A 11 -16.44 -6.92 -13.00
C LYS A 11 -17.02 -6.37 -14.30
N ASP A 12 -18.05 -7.04 -14.79
CA ASP A 12 -18.87 -6.53 -15.88
C ASP A 12 -20.00 -5.70 -15.26
N LEU A 13 -19.93 -4.39 -15.45
CA LEU A 13 -20.93 -3.43 -14.98
C LEU A 13 -21.78 -2.97 -16.17
N ARG A 14 -23.09 -2.77 -15.94
CA ARG A 14 -23.96 -2.12 -16.90
C ARG A 14 -24.21 -0.68 -16.50
N CYS A 15 -24.04 0.24 -17.42
CA CYS A 15 -24.37 1.63 -17.21
C CYS A 15 -25.88 1.77 -16.95
N PRO A 16 -26.32 2.34 -15.81
CA PRO A 16 -27.74 2.48 -15.51
C PRO A 16 -28.48 3.43 -16.45
N SER A 17 -27.76 4.34 -17.12
CA SER A 17 -28.35 5.33 -18.01
C SER A 17 -28.49 4.88 -19.46
N CYS A 18 -27.57 4.10 -19.99
CA CYS A 18 -27.57 3.69 -21.41
C CYS A 18 -27.49 2.18 -21.64
N GLY A 19 -27.38 1.36 -20.57
CA GLY A 19 -27.33 -0.10 -20.66
C GLY A 19 -26.00 -0.66 -21.22
N SER A 20 -25.06 0.20 -21.63
CA SER A 20 -23.77 -0.26 -22.17
C SER A 20 -22.96 -1.03 -21.13
N GLY A 21 -22.36 -2.14 -21.55
CA GLY A 21 -21.46 -2.93 -20.71
C GLY A 21 -20.10 -2.24 -20.57
N VAL A 22 -19.64 -2.07 -19.33
CA VAL A 22 -18.30 -1.58 -19.01
C VAL A 22 -17.57 -2.65 -18.21
N ARG A 23 -16.43 -3.12 -18.73
CA ARG A 23 -15.56 -4.04 -17.99
C ARG A 23 -14.60 -3.23 -17.11
N ARG A 24 -14.65 -3.48 -15.81
CA ARG A 24 -13.80 -2.82 -14.82
C ARG A 24 -13.01 -3.88 -14.06
N TYR A 25 -11.72 -3.61 -13.86
CA TYR A 25 -10.90 -4.41 -12.97
C TYR A 25 -10.85 -3.73 -11.59
N GLU A 26 -11.13 -4.51 -10.56
CA GLU A 26 -11.09 -4.07 -9.17
C GLU A 26 -10.02 -4.87 -8.44
N GLU A 27 -9.11 -4.15 -7.83
CA GLU A 27 -8.08 -4.76 -6.99
C GLU A 27 -8.73 -5.26 -5.69
N LYS A 28 -8.29 -6.42 -5.23
CA LYS A 28 -8.78 -7.11 -4.04
C LYS A 28 -7.62 -7.66 -3.21
N GLU A 29 -7.88 -7.79 -1.92
CA GLU A 29 -7.02 -8.49 -0.96
C GLU A 29 -5.80 -7.68 -0.49
N THR A 30 -5.35 -6.62 -1.16
CA THR A 30 -4.12 -5.90 -0.80
C THR A 30 -4.19 -5.29 0.59
N ASP A 31 -5.27 -4.59 0.94
CA ASP A 31 -5.38 -3.95 2.27
C ASP A 31 -5.40 -4.99 3.39
N VAL A 32 -6.09 -6.10 3.15
CA VAL A 32 -6.13 -7.23 4.11
C VAL A 32 -4.75 -7.88 4.23
N ALA A 33 -4.04 -8.05 3.11
CA ALA A 33 -2.69 -8.61 3.13
C ALA A 33 -1.70 -7.70 3.86
N VAL A 34 -1.77 -6.38 3.63
CA VAL A 34 -0.96 -5.39 4.37
C VAL A 34 -1.27 -5.42 5.86
N ALA A 35 -2.56 -5.46 6.23
CA ALA A 35 -3.00 -5.53 7.62
C ALA A 35 -2.50 -6.81 8.31
N ALA A 36 -2.66 -7.96 7.66
CA ALA A 36 -2.20 -9.25 8.17
C ALA A 36 -0.68 -9.28 8.34
N LYS A 37 0.06 -8.76 7.35
CA LYS A 37 1.53 -8.69 7.41
C LYS A 37 2.04 -7.76 8.50
N LEU A 38 1.37 -6.61 8.70
CA LEU A 38 1.67 -5.71 9.81
C LEU A 38 1.55 -6.44 11.16
N LEU A 39 0.43 -7.14 11.38
CA LEU A 39 0.19 -7.87 12.62
C LEU A 39 1.22 -8.99 12.81
N GLU A 40 1.51 -9.77 11.77
CA GLU A 40 2.53 -10.81 11.79
C GLU A 40 3.89 -10.26 12.26
N LEU A 41 4.40 -9.21 11.59
CA LEU A 41 5.71 -8.63 11.89
C LEU A 41 5.79 -8.04 13.30
N VAL A 42 4.74 -7.37 13.74
CA VAL A 42 4.69 -6.74 15.06
C VAL A 42 4.56 -7.77 16.17
N VAL A 43 3.67 -8.76 16.03
CA VAL A 43 3.42 -9.77 17.05
C VAL A 43 4.61 -10.72 17.21
N THR A 44 5.22 -11.15 16.12
CA THR A 44 6.41 -12.01 16.14
C THR A 44 7.67 -11.29 16.59
N GLY A 45 7.63 -9.95 16.71
CA GLY A 45 8.81 -9.17 17.08
C GLY A 45 9.86 -9.07 15.97
N ALA A 46 9.47 -9.34 14.73
CA ALA A 46 10.37 -9.30 13.58
C ALA A 46 10.87 -7.90 13.24
N CYS A 47 10.28 -6.86 13.82
CA CYS A 47 10.73 -5.47 13.67
C CYS A 47 10.50 -4.68 14.97
N ASP A 48 11.28 -3.62 15.18
CA ASP A 48 11.09 -2.65 16.26
C ASP A 48 10.25 -1.45 15.82
N THR A 49 10.29 -1.17 14.52
CA THR A 49 9.51 -0.12 13.89
C THR A 49 8.89 -0.65 12.60
N ALA A 50 7.58 -0.54 12.48
CA ALA A 50 6.86 -0.83 11.24
C ALA A 50 6.44 0.49 10.57
N MET A 51 6.76 0.64 9.29
CA MET A 51 6.32 1.77 8.47
C MET A 51 5.35 1.29 7.40
N ILE A 52 4.16 1.87 7.39
CA ILE A 52 3.12 1.60 6.41
C ILE A 52 3.11 2.76 5.40
N VAL A 53 3.15 2.44 4.12
CA VAL A 53 3.04 3.43 3.03
C VAL A 53 1.62 3.36 2.47
N SER A 54 0.69 4.08 3.08
CA SER A 54 -0.72 4.10 2.66
C SER A 54 -1.45 5.31 3.24
N GLY A 55 -2.60 5.66 2.66
CA GLY A 55 -3.57 6.61 3.21
C GLY A 55 -4.94 5.98 3.47
N GLU A 56 -5.04 4.66 3.33
CA GLU A 56 -6.31 3.92 3.43
C GLU A 56 -6.68 3.69 4.91
N THR A 57 -7.83 4.23 5.31
CA THR A 57 -8.33 4.16 6.70
C THR A 57 -8.68 2.76 7.15
N ASP A 58 -8.90 1.83 6.21
CA ASP A 58 -9.21 0.42 6.48
C ASP A 58 -8.06 -0.31 7.20
N LEU A 59 -6.87 0.27 7.23
CA LEU A 59 -5.71 -0.23 7.98
C LEU A 59 -5.73 0.18 9.47
N ILE A 60 -6.53 1.16 9.87
CA ILE A 60 -6.59 1.67 11.26
C ILE A 60 -6.94 0.58 12.27
N PRO A 61 -7.91 -0.33 12.03
CA PRO A 61 -8.18 -1.42 12.96
C PRO A 61 -6.97 -2.32 13.22
N ALA A 62 -6.18 -2.63 12.18
CA ALA A 62 -4.95 -3.42 12.33
C ALA A 62 -3.87 -2.66 13.12
N ILE A 63 -3.72 -1.37 12.88
CA ILE A 63 -2.80 -0.49 13.61
C ILE A 63 -3.15 -0.45 15.10
N ARG A 64 -4.41 -0.24 15.45
CA ARG A 64 -4.89 -0.27 16.84
C ARG A 64 -4.62 -1.61 17.51
N THR A 65 -4.87 -2.70 16.79
CA THR A 65 -4.61 -4.05 17.29
C THR A 65 -3.12 -4.27 17.53
N ALA A 66 -2.26 -3.88 16.59
CA ALA A 66 -0.81 -3.97 16.73
C ALA A 66 -0.30 -3.19 17.96
N ARG A 67 -0.78 -1.94 18.14
CA ARG A 67 -0.42 -1.11 19.32
C ARG A 67 -0.85 -1.72 20.64
N ARG A 68 -2.04 -2.34 20.68
CA ARG A 68 -2.56 -2.99 21.88
C ARG A 68 -1.76 -4.24 22.24
N LEU A 69 -1.38 -5.03 21.23
CA LEU A 69 -0.65 -6.29 21.45
C LEU A 69 0.84 -6.05 21.75
N ARG A 70 1.42 -5.03 21.15
CA ARG A 70 2.86 -4.73 21.30
C ARG A 70 3.07 -3.21 21.44
N PRO A 71 2.78 -2.65 22.61
CA PRO A 71 2.94 -1.21 22.88
C PRO A 71 4.42 -0.76 22.85
N ASP A 72 5.35 -1.69 22.94
CA ASP A 72 6.80 -1.46 22.82
C ASP A 72 7.26 -1.17 21.39
N LYS A 73 6.43 -1.48 20.38
CA LYS A 73 6.79 -1.31 18.96
C LYS A 73 6.35 0.05 18.42
N LYS A 74 7.15 0.63 17.54
CA LYS A 74 6.84 1.91 16.89
C LYS A 74 6.09 1.68 15.58
N LEU A 75 4.97 2.38 15.38
CA LEU A 75 4.20 2.35 14.15
C LEU A 75 4.24 3.73 13.50
N CYS A 76 4.58 3.76 12.23
CA CYS A 76 4.69 4.97 11.41
C CYS A 76 3.84 4.83 10.14
N VAL A 77 3.31 5.95 9.66
CA VAL A 77 2.62 6.01 8.36
C VAL A 77 3.25 7.07 7.48
N ALA A 78 3.64 6.66 6.28
CA ALA A 78 4.08 7.54 5.21
C ALA A 78 2.97 7.67 4.18
N PHE A 79 2.38 8.86 4.06
CA PHE A 79 1.30 9.09 3.10
C PHE A 79 1.86 9.29 1.70
N PRO A 80 1.39 8.53 0.69
CA PRO A 80 1.63 8.85 -0.70
C PRO A 80 1.17 10.27 -1.04
N HIS A 81 1.73 10.87 -2.08
CA HIS A 81 1.37 12.21 -2.50
C HIS A 81 -0.14 12.32 -2.75
N GLY A 82 -0.78 13.35 -2.18
CA GLY A 82 -2.22 13.56 -2.28
C GLY A 82 -3.11 12.62 -1.45
N ARG A 83 -2.53 11.66 -0.68
CA ARG A 83 -3.27 10.65 0.10
C ARG A 83 -3.19 10.84 1.62
N ALA A 84 -2.81 12.03 2.08
CA ALA A 84 -2.78 12.29 3.52
C ALA A 84 -4.19 12.26 4.13
N ASN A 85 -4.29 11.61 5.29
CA ASN A 85 -5.55 11.46 6.00
C ASN A 85 -5.35 11.71 7.50
N ASP A 86 -6.10 12.67 8.03
CA ASP A 86 -6.01 13.07 9.44
C ASP A 86 -6.54 12.01 10.41
N ALA A 87 -7.30 11.02 9.93
CA ALA A 87 -7.77 9.91 10.75
C ALA A 87 -6.64 9.08 11.39
N PHE A 88 -5.42 9.16 10.85
CA PHE A 88 -4.25 8.49 11.44
C PHE A 88 -3.62 9.24 12.60
N ARG A 89 -4.03 10.49 12.87
CA ARG A 89 -3.52 11.27 14.00
C ARG A 89 -3.92 10.61 15.32
N GLY A 90 -2.92 10.38 16.18
CA GLY A 90 -3.11 9.65 17.45
C GLY A 90 -3.16 8.13 17.31
N GLU A 91 -3.34 7.60 16.11
CA GLU A 91 -3.33 6.15 15.87
C GLU A 91 -1.90 5.59 15.72
N VAL A 92 -0.97 6.40 15.25
CA VAL A 92 0.43 6.04 15.05
C VAL A 92 1.37 6.98 15.78
N HIS A 93 2.62 6.57 15.96
CA HIS A 93 3.63 7.40 16.63
C HIS A 93 4.10 8.56 15.74
N VAL A 94 4.22 8.31 14.45
CA VAL A 94 4.65 9.31 13.46
C VAL A 94 3.86 9.11 12.18
N CYS A 95 3.40 10.21 11.59
CA CYS A 95 2.90 10.22 10.23
C CYS A 95 3.49 11.39 9.45
N PHE A 96 3.81 11.19 8.18
CA PHE A 96 4.37 12.22 7.31
C PHE A 96 3.96 12.01 5.85
N LYS A 97 4.07 13.08 5.04
CA LYS A 97 3.73 13.06 3.62
C LYS A 97 4.98 12.84 2.78
N ILE A 98 4.92 11.92 1.83
CA ILE A 98 5.94 11.79 0.79
C ILE A 98 5.74 12.94 -0.21
N ARG A 99 6.78 13.74 -0.41
CA ARG A 99 6.72 14.90 -1.31
C ARG A 99 6.75 14.44 -2.76
N ALA A 100 6.00 15.13 -3.64
CA ALA A 100 5.97 14.84 -5.07
C ALA A 100 7.37 14.78 -5.71
N THR A 101 8.27 15.68 -5.29
CA THR A 101 9.66 15.72 -5.78
C THR A 101 10.48 14.46 -5.48
N GLN A 102 10.10 13.68 -4.46
CA GLN A 102 10.79 12.43 -4.12
C GLN A 102 10.50 11.34 -5.15
N TYR A 103 9.32 11.32 -5.74
CA TYR A 103 8.98 10.33 -6.77
C TYR A 103 9.87 10.45 -8.00
N ALA A 104 10.13 11.67 -8.47
CA ALA A 104 11.05 11.89 -9.59
C ALA A 104 12.48 11.45 -9.28
N ARG A 105 12.92 11.67 -8.03
CA ARG A 105 14.29 11.35 -7.59
C ARG A 105 14.53 9.84 -7.42
N PHE A 106 13.49 9.09 -7.05
CA PHE A 106 13.58 7.68 -6.68
C PHE A 106 12.88 6.76 -7.69
N GLN A 107 12.85 7.17 -8.96
CA GLN A 107 12.41 6.28 -10.03
C GLN A 107 13.38 5.12 -10.21
N LEU A 108 12.85 3.97 -10.61
CA LEU A 108 13.67 2.88 -11.11
C LEU A 108 14.40 3.31 -12.39
N PRO A 109 15.58 2.76 -12.69
CA PRO A 109 16.22 2.98 -13.99
C PRO A 109 15.30 2.50 -15.12
N ASP A 110 15.43 3.11 -16.29
CA ASP A 110 14.71 2.69 -17.49
C ASP A 110 15.72 2.45 -18.62
N PRO A 111 15.91 1.22 -19.03
CA PRO A 111 15.25 -0.02 -18.61
C PRO A 111 15.72 -0.59 -17.25
N VAL A 112 14.87 -1.40 -16.61
CA VAL A 112 15.24 -2.25 -15.47
C VAL A 112 15.72 -3.60 -15.98
N VAL A 113 16.91 -4.02 -15.58
CA VAL A 113 17.41 -5.38 -15.86
C VAL A 113 17.12 -6.26 -14.64
N LEU A 114 16.38 -7.33 -14.84
CA LEU A 114 16.06 -8.32 -13.82
C LEU A 114 17.23 -9.29 -13.58
N PRO A 115 17.26 -10.00 -12.42
CA PRO A 115 18.32 -10.96 -12.11
C PRO A 115 18.44 -12.11 -13.11
N ASP A 116 17.38 -12.44 -13.83
CA ASP A 116 17.34 -13.46 -14.89
C ASP A 116 17.80 -12.95 -16.28
N GLY A 117 18.21 -11.67 -16.36
CA GLY A 117 18.64 -11.01 -17.59
C GLY A 117 17.50 -10.41 -18.41
N GLN A 118 16.24 -10.60 -18.02
CA GLN A 118 15.12 -9.94 -18.70
C GLN A 118 15.16 -8.43 -18.47
N THR A 119 14.69 -7.69 -19.48
CA THR A 119 14.66 -6.24 -19.44
C THR A 119 13.23 -5.74 -19.48
N ILE A 120 12.87 -4.89 -18.52
CA ILE A 120 11.55 -4.24 -18.45
C ILE A 120 11.75 -2.76 -18.74
N THR A 121 11.04 -2.25 -19.73
CA THR A 121 11.00 -0.82 -20.06
C THR A 121 9.72 -0.18 -19.55
N LYS A 122 9.82 1.09 -19.21
CA LYS A 122 8.66 1.92 -18.84
C LYS A 122 7.70 1.99 -20.03
N PRO A 123 6.37 1.82 -19.80
CA PRO A 123 5.38 2.04 -20.85
C PRO A 123 5.44 3.47 -21.38
N ALA A 124 5.27 3.66 -22.69
CA ALA A 124 5.33 4.97 -23.33
C ALA A 124 4.24 5.95 -22.83
N SER A 125 3.19 5.43 -22.21
CA SER A 125 2.08 6.21 -21.62
C SER A 125 2.35 6.75 -20.20
N TRP A 126 3.53 6.49 -19.66
CA TRP A 126 3.88 6.92 -18.29
C TRP A 126 4.85 8.07 -18.25
#